data_bcf667c5a8db4b74a60190c01777d526
#
_entry.id   bcf667c5a8db4b74a60190c01777d526
#
_cell.length_a   1.000
_cell.length_b   1.000
_cell.length_c   1.000
_cell.angle_alpha   90.00
_cell.angle_beta   90.00
_cell.angle_gamma   90.00
#
_symmetry.space_group_name_H-M   'P 1'
#
loop_
_entity.id
_entity.type
_entity.pdbx_description
1 polymer ?
#
loop_
_entity_poly.entity_id
_entity_poly.type
_entity_poly.pdbx_seq_one_letter_code
_entity_poly.pdbx_strand_id
1 'polypeptide(L)'
;ISYDGFSTSFVLHQISSNAPLDEIKPRDFDLHFCLLQKNSRYLRKIVHAFFMHHKLDKKSIYSWHNAGLDTEWGTFEELACNEFGLDLDFERYKEPIIFDNFWETDEWHVGSDPAKRCAFNCYVETTALRDNPSIFYGDPLPHKDNYFLTEKTYKNFWYGLPYIHISFNLEDYLKHTGYKTFKHFIEYDKVPITSNHHYLQNDFNLILKISKMSIDELQSILNSESVIAQLKHNRKMLLRLLPLRNFVAQLDKY
;
A
#
# COMPACT_ATOMS: atom_id res chain seq x y z
N ILE A 1 16.88 -11.47 11.79
CA ILE A 1 16.19 -11.63 10.49
C ILE A 1 14.82 -12.21 10.84
N SER A 2 13.79 -11.36 10.95
CA SER A 2 12.43 -11.85 11.14
C SER A 2 11.93 -12.47 9.82
N TYR A 3 11.55 -13.73 9.89
CA TYR A 3 11.08 -14.51 8.75
C TYR A 3 9.64 -14.12 8.40
N ASP A 4 9.45 -13.40 7.30
CA ASP A 4 8.14 -13.21 6.69
C ASP A 4 7.78 -14.39 5.78
N GLY A 5 7.23 -15.45 6.36
CA GLY A 5 6.83 -16.64 5.61
C GLY A 5 5.80 -16.38 4.51
N PHE A 6 4.95 -15.38 4.67
CA PHE A 6 3.92 -15.00 3.68
C PHE A 6 4.49 -14.36 2.40
N SER A 7 5.48 -13.50 2.53
CA SER A 7 6.10 -12.83 1.38
C SER A 7 6.86 -13.81 0.48
N THR A 8 7.39 -14.88 1.08
CA THR A 8 8.10 -15.94 0.36
C THR A 8 7.14 -16.72 -0.53
N SER A 9 5.94 -17.06 -0.04
CA SER A 9 4.98 -17.85 -0.81
C SER A 9 4.45 -17.09 -2.02
N PHE A 10 4.20 -15.77 -1.93
CA PHE A 10 3.79 -14.98 -3.08
C PHE A 10 4.85 -15.00 -4.20
N VAL A 11 6.09 -14.66 -3.86
CA VAL A 11 7.16 -14.59 -4.85
C VAL A 11 7.44 -15.96 -5.46
N LEU A 12 7.44 -17.02 -4.64
CA LEU A 12 7.60 -18.40 -5.13
C LEU A 12 6.44 -18.83 -6.03
N HIS A 13 5.21 -18.43 -5.70
CA HIS A 13 4.05 -18.71 -6.55
C HIS A 13 4.17 -17.98 -7.90
N GLN A 14 4.54 -16.71 -7.93
CA GLN A 14 4.74 -15.96 -9.17
C GLN A 14 5.85 -16.55 -10.05
N ILE A 15 6.92 -17.05 -9.42
CA ILE A 15 8.00 -17.72 -10.16
C ILE A 15 7.54 -19.09 -10.68
N SER A 16 6.85 -19.87 -9.86
CA SER A 16 6.36 -21.20 -10.23
C SER A 16 5.27 -21.15 -11.33
N SER A 17 4.50 -20.07 -11.36
CA SER A 17 3.49 -19.85 -12.40
C SER A 17 4.09 -19.39 -13.75
N ASN A 18 5.42 -19.21 -13.84
CA ASN A 18 6.09 -18.67 -15.02
C ASN A 18 5.47 -17.37 -15.56
N ALA A 19 4.87 -16.56 -14.67
CA ALA A 19 4.31 -15.28 -15.05
C ALA A 19 5.42 -14.41 -15.65
N PRO A 20 5.32 -14.01 -16.94
CA PRO A 20 6.37 -13.25 -17.58
C PRO A 20 6.57 -11.94 -16.83
N LEU A 21 7.84 -11.60 -16.56
CA LEU A 21 8.20 -10.28 -16.07
C LEU A 21 8.09 -9.30 -17.21
N ASP A 22 7.00 -8.56 -17.27
CA ASP A 22 6.87 -7.44 -18.20
C ASP A 22 8.05 -6.48 -18.07
N GLU A 23 8.50 -5.92 -19.16
CA GLU A 23 9.49 -4.87 -19.12
C GLU A 23 8.96 -3.64 -18.36
N ILE A 24 9.76 -3.08 -17.45
CA ILE A 24 9.43 -1.81 -16.81
C ILE A 24 9.74 -0.67 -17.78
N LYS A 25 8.70 -0.04 -18.29
CA LYS A 25 8.73 1.05 -19.27
C LYS A 25 7.72 2.12 -18.90
N PRO A 26 7.74 3.30 -19.54
CA PRO A 26 6.69 4.29 -19.42
C PRO A 26 5.30 3.70 -19.63
N ARG A 27 4.33 4.15 -18.85
CA ARG A 27 2.96 3.62 -18.82
C ARG A 27 1.96 4.73 -19.10
N ASP A 28 0.90 4.37 -19.82
CA ASP A 28 -0.31 5.18 -19.87
C ASP A 28 -1.25 4.74 -18.75
N PHE A 29 -1.80 5.70 -18.06
CA PHE A 29 -2.82 5.49 -17.03
C PHE A 29 -3.83 6.63 -17.08
N ASP A 30 -5.05 6.33 -16.65
CA ASP A 30 -6.21 7.23 -16.72
C ASP A 30 -6.78 7.58 -15.34
N LEU A 31 -6.28 6.95 -14.28
CA LEU A 31 -6.73 7.11 -12.90
C LEU A 31 -5.57 7.44 -11.96
N HIS A 32 -5.89 8.05 -10.82
CA HIS A 32 -4.90 8.44 -9.83
C HIS A 32 -4.46 7.26 -8.95
N PHE A 33 -5.42 6.47 -8.45
CA PHE A 33 -5.14 5.48 -7.41
C PHE A 33 -5.77 4.12 -7.71
N CYS A 34 -5.10 3.07 -7.26
CA CYS A 34 -5.68 1.75 -7.08
C CYS A 34 -5.63 1.43 -5.58
N LEU A 35 -6.77 1.23 -4.94
CA LEU A 35 -6.86 0.84 -3.53
C LEU A 35 -7.89 -0.26 -3.35
N LEU A 36 -7.41 -1.50 -3.17
CA LEU A 36 -8.25 -2.67 -3.01
C LEU A 36 -8.14 -3.20 -1.57
N GLN A 37 -9.24 -3.17 -0.82
CA GLN A 37 -9.29 -3.55 0.59
C GLN A 37 -10.36 -4.62 0.83
N LYS A 38 -9.96 -5.80 1.33
CA LYS A 38 -10.87 -6.91 1.63
C LYS A 38 -11.30 -6.90 3.10
N ASN A 39 -10.34 -7.01 4.00
CA ASN A 39 -10.62 -7.13 5.42
C ASN A 39 -10.68 -5.77 6.08
N SER A 40 -11.74 -5.50 6.84
CA SER A 40 -11.83 -4.33 7.69
C SER A 40 -10.88 -4.46 8.88
N ARG A 41 -10.11 -3.39 9.11
CA ARG A 41 -9.25 -3.19 10.28
C ARG A 41 -9.25 -1.70 10.56
N TYR A 42 -9.02 -1.27 11.79
CA TYR A 42 -9.15 0.13 12.16
C TYR A 42 -8.41 1.09 11.22
N LEU A 43 -7.13 0.85 10.88
CA LEU A 43 -6.39 1.72 9.96
C LEU A 43 -7.01 1.73 8.56
N ARG A 44 -7.50 0.60 8.06
CA ARG A 44 -8.16 0.51 6.77
C ARG A 44 -9.51 1.21 6.76
N LYS A 45 -10.24 1.20 7.88
CA LYS A 45 -11.49 1.95 8.07
C LYS A 45 -11.24 3.46 8.00
N ILE A 46 -10.20 3.96 8.68
CA ILE A 46 -9.82 5.38 8.62
C ILE A 46 -9.46 5.78 7.19
N VAL A 47 -8.67 4.97 6.49
CA VAL A 47 -8.32 5.20 5.07
C VAL A 47 -9.56 5.16 4.17
N HIS A 48 -10.49 4.23 4.44
CA HIS A 48 -11.76 4.18 3.72
C HIS A 48 -12.57 5.47 3.92
N ALA A 49 -12.77 5.90 5.18
CA ALA A 49 -13.45 7.16 5.49
C ALA A 49 -12.80 8.35 4.78
N PHE A 50 -11.46 8.42 4.78
CA PHE A 50 -10.71 9.46 4.09
C PHE A 50 -10.98 9.46 2.57
N PHE A 51 -10.94 8.31 1.92
CA PHE A 51 -11.22 8.21 0.49
C PHE A 51 -12.66 8.63 0.16
N MET A 52 -13.63 8.22 0.96
CA MET A 52 -15.04 8.56 0.76
C MET A 52 -15.32 10.04 1.02
N HIS A 53 -14.78 10.60 2.11
CA HIS A 53 -14.93 12.01 2.46
C HIS A 53 -14.44 12.92 1.33
N HIS A 54 -13.24 12.64 0.81
CA HIS A 54 -12.62 13.42 -0.26
C HIS A 54 -13.04 12.99 -1.68
N LYS A 55 -13.99 12.07 -1.83
CA LYS A 55 -14.49 11.54 -3.11
C LYS A 55 -13.37 10.99 -4.00
N LEU A 56 -12.34 10.40 -3.40
CA LEU A 56 -11.20 9.81 -4.11
C LEU A 56 -11.56 8.50 -4.79
N ASP A 57 -12.62 7.83 -4.35
CA ASP A 57 -13.21 6.68 -5.02
C ASP A 57 -13.52 6.96 -6.50
N LYS A 58 -13.92 8.20 -6.84
CA LYS A 58 -14.20 8.64 -8.22
C LYS A 58 -12.95 8.78 -9.11
N LYS A 59 -11.77 8.85 -8.50
CA LYS A 59 -10.47 8.97 -9.17
C LYS A 59 -9.64 7.70 -9.07
N SER A 60 -10.26 6.60 -8.68
CA SER A 60 -9.58 5.36 -8.29
C SER A 60 -10.25 4.13 -8.84
N ILE A 61 -9.47 3.07 -9.02
CA ILE A 61 -9.98 1.71 -8.92
C ILE A 61 -10.03 1.40 -7.44
N TYR A 62 -11.22 1.31 -6.89
CA TYR A 62 -11.46 1.29 -5.46
C TYR A 62 -12.39 0.14 -5.06
N SER A 63 -11.99 -0.63 -4.06
CA SER A 63 -12.90 -1.59 -3.42
C SER A 63 -12.75 -1.58 -1.90
N TRP A 64 -13.88 -1.79 -1.25
CA TRP A 64 -14.03 -1.95 0.18
C TRP A 64 -15.05 -3.05 0.47
N HIS A 65 -14.61 -4.18 0.98
CA HIS A 65 -15.51 -5.32 1.22
C HIS A 65 -16.11 -5.35 2.61
N ASN A 66 -15.57 -4.58 3.55
CA ASN A 66 -15.97 -4.59 4.95
C ASN A 66 -16.10 -6.02 5.52
N ALA A 67 -15.18 -6.89 5.16
CA ALA A 67 -15.19 -8.30 5.55
C ALA A 67 -14.24 -8.57 6.71
N GLY A 68 -14.43 -9.68 7.42
CA GLY A 68 -13.57 -10.12 8.51
C GLY A 68 -14.24 -10.01 9.88
N LEU A 69 -13.43 -10.12 10.93
CA LEU A 69 -13.92 -10.15 12.32
C LEU A 69 -14.15 -8.75 12.92
N ASP A 70 -13.65 -7.71 12.27
CA ASP A 70 -13.62 -6.33 12.78
C ASP A 70 -14.43 -5.41 11.86
N THR A 71 -15.70 -5.70 11.70
CA THR A 71 -16.62 -4.92 10.85
C THR A 71 -17.26 -3.73 11.58
N GLU A 72 -17.30 -3.77 12.91
CA GLU A 72 -17.85 -2.70 13.71
C GLU A 72 -16.91 -1.48 13.76
N TRP A 73 -17.50 -0.29 13.72
CA TRP A 73 -16.80 0.97 13.94
C TRP A 73 -16.89 1.32 15.41
N GLY A 74 -15.72 1.53 16.03
CA GLY A 74 -15.62 1.82 17.45
C GLY A 74 -15.19 3.26 17.74
N THR A 75 -15.15 3.59 19.01
CA THR A 75 -14.75 4.92 19.50
C THR A 75 -13.38 5.35 18.99
N PHE A 76 -12.48 4.40 18.74
CA PHE A 76 -11.14 4.72 18.23
C PHE A 76 -11.18 5.26 16.80
N GLU A 77 -11.90 4.60 15.90
CA GLU A 77 -12.06 5.06 14.51
C GLU A 77 -12.77 6.40 14.47
N GLU A 78 -13.75 6.60 15.34
CA GLU A 78 -14.46 7.86 15.51
C GLU A 78 -13.52 9.00 15.92
N LEU A 79 -12.70 8.81 16.95
CA LEU A 79 -11.71 9.80 17.38
C LEU A 79 -10.68 10.10 16.30
N ALA A 80 -10.16 9.06 15.62
CA ALA A 80 -9.20 9.23 14.56
C ALA A 80 -9.78 9.97 13.34
N CYS A 81 -11.02 9.66 12.95
CA CYS A 81 -11.70 10.38 11.88
C CYS A 81 -11.94 11.85 12.25
N ASN A 82 -12.33 12.15 13.48
CA ASN A 82 -12.50 13.52 13.97
C ASN A 82 -11.19 14.32 13.92
N GLU A 83 -10.07 13.70 14.30
CA GLU A 83 -8.74 14.33 14.24
C GLU A 83 -8.33 14.72 12.82
N PHE A 84 -8.67 13.90 11.84
CA PHE A 84 -8.43 14.20 10.43
C PHE A 84 -9.53 15.06 9.78
N GLY A 85 -10.54 15.50 10.58
CA GLY A 85 -11.67 16.29 10.07
C GLY A 85 -12.55 15.54 9.06
N LEU A 86 -12.61 14.22 9.17
CA LEU A 86 -13.41 13.38 8.28
C LEU A 86 -14.86 13.35 8.73
N ASP A 87 -15.76 13.27 7.76
CA ASP A 87 -17.17 13.06 8.02
C ASP A 87 -17.40 11.68 8.66
N LEU A 88 -18.28 11.65 9.68
CA LEU A 88 -18.56 10.46 10.47
C LEU A 88 -19.85 9.76 10.02
N ASP A 89 -20.21 9.83 8.75
CA ASP A 89 -21.33 9.04 8.23
C ASP A 89 -20.96 7.54 8.17
N PHE A 90 -20.82 6.93 9.35
CA PHE A 90 -20.40 5.54 9.49
C PHE A 90 -21.38 4.55 8.86
N GLU A 91 -22.67 4.88 8.80
CA GLU A 91 -23.64 3.99 8.14
C GLU A 91 -23.33 3.87 6.66
N ARG A 92 -22.98 4.98 6.01
CA ARG A 92 -22.54 4.99 4.61
C ARG A 92 -21.23 4.24 4.43
N TYR A 93 -20.31 4.30 5.39
CA TYR A 93 -19.00 3.66 5.27
C TYR A 93 -19.03 2.14 5.53
N LYS A 94 -20.11 1.62 6.10
CA LYS A 94 -20.30 0.18 6.28
C LYS A 94 -20.65 -0.53 4.98
N GLU A 95 -21.26 0.17 4.02
CA GLU A 95 -21.66 -0.41 2.76
C GLU A 95 -20.43 -0.86 1.95
N PRO A 96 -20.39 -2.12 1.49
CA PRO A 96 -19.29 -2.58 0.67
C PRO A 96 -19.31 -1.91 -0.71
N ILE A 97 -18.13 -1.52 -1.19
CA ILE A 97 -17.91 -1.05 -2.56
C ILE A 97 -17.09 -2.13 -3.26
N ILE A 98 -17.76 -2.89 -4.12
CA ILE A 98 -17.16 -4.03 -4.81
C ILE A 98 -16.83 -3.60 -6.24
N PHE A 99 -15.55 -3.60 -6.56
CA PHE A 99 -15.09 -3.43 -7.92
C PHE A 99 -15.02 -4.79 -8.60
N ASP A 100 -16.03 -5.10 -9.41
CA ASP A 100 -16.21 -6.35 -10.18
C ASP A 100 -16.02 -7.68 -9.38
N ASN A 101 -16.36 -8.80 -9.98
CA ASN A 101 -16.13 -10.16 -9.47
C ASN A 101 -14.65 -10.55 -9.40
N PHE A 102 -13.80 -9.56 -9.22
CA PHE A 102 -12.36 -9.63 -9.25
C PHE A 102 -11.75 -10.55 -8.16
N TRP A 103 -12.56 -10.90 -7.15
CA TRP A 103 -12.16 -11.75 -6.03
C TRP A 103 -12.42 -13.23 -6.26
N GLU A 104 -13.15 -13.58 -7.32
CA GLU A 104 -13.42 -14.97 -7.70
C GLU A 104 -12.26 -15.59 -8.50
N THR A 105 -11.44 -14.77 -9.10
CA THR A 105 -10.23 -15.22 -9.78
C THR A 105 -9.04 -15.09 -8.83
N ASP A 106 -8.21 -16.09 -8.78
CA ASP A 106 -6.99 -16.27 -8.00
C ASP A 106 -6.40 -14.97 -7.41
N GLU A 107 -6.53 -14.77 -6.10
CA GLU A 107 -6.10 -13.58 -5.35
C GLU A 107 -4.66 -13.12 -5.68
N TRP A 108 -3.86 -14.00 -6.23
CA TRP A 108 -2.46 -13.78 -6.54
C TRP A 108 -2.24 -13.05 -7.88
N HIS A 109 -3.11 -13.27 -8.86
CA HIS A 109 -3.00 -12.67 -10.20
C HIS A 109 -3.69 -11.32 -10.33
N VAL A 110 -4.56 -11.00 -9.42
CA VAL A 110 -5.50 -9.88 -9.45
C VAL A 110 -4.87 -8.49 -9.37
N GLY A 111 -3.61 -8.36 -9.10
CA GLY A 111 -3.09 -7.04 -8.74
C GLY A 111 -2.51 -6.19 -9.87
N SER A 112 -2.19 -6.76 -11.04
CA SER A 112 -1.40 -6.01 -12.01
C SER A 112 -2.22 -5.14 -12.95
N ASP A 113 -3.31 -5.64 -13.51
CA ASP A 113 -4.00 -4.94 -14.59
C ASP A 113 -4.79 -3.70 -14.11
N PRO A 114 -5.59 -3.77 -13.03
CA PRO A 114 -6.19 -2.56 -12.47
C PRO A 114 -5.13 -1.55 -12.00
N ALA A 115 -4.09 -2.02 -11.31
CA ALA A 115 -3.05 -1.14 -10.82
C ALA A 115 -2.25 -0.48 -11.94
N LYS A 116 -2.12 -1.10 -13.12
CA LYS A 116 -1.46 -0.51 -14.30
C LYS A 116 -2.25 0.67 -14.87
N ARG A 117 -3.56 0.72 -14.70
CA ARG A 117 -4.41 1.84 -15.11
C ARG A 117 -4.33 3.04 -14.17
N CYS A 118 -3.65 2.93 -13.05
CA CYS A 118 -3.57 3.95 -12.02
C CYS A 118 -2.14 4.50 -11.92
N ALA A 119 -2.03 5.78 -11.59
CA ALA A 119 -0.75 6.43 -11.32
C ALA A 119 -0.03 5.74 -10.15
N PHE A 120 -0.75 5.52 -9.06
CA PHE A 120 -0.22 4.89 -7.85
C PHE A 120 -1.08 3.70 -7.40
N ASN A 121 -0.41 2.63 -7.00
CA ASN A 121 -1.03 1.58 -6.22
C ASN A 121 -0.93 1.94 -4.73
N CYS A 122 -2.07 2.21 -4.09
CA CYS A 122 -2.16 2.49 -2.66
C CYS A 122 -2.45 1.19 -1.91
N TYR A 123 -1.80 0.99 -0.78
CA TYR A 123 -2.09 -0.16 0.07
C TYR A 123 -1.84 0.16 1.55
N VAL A 124 -2.64 -0.47 2.38
CA VAL A 124 -2.51 -0.39 3.83
C VAL A 124 -1.86 -1.67 4.33
N GLU A 125 -0.63 -1.56 4.81
CA GLU A 125 0.06 -2.71 5.38
C GLU A 125 -0.49 -3.07 6.76
N THR A 126 -0.45 -4.36 7.05
CA THR A 126 -0.73 -4.85 8.38
C THR A 126 0.49 -4.58 9.25
N THR A 127 0.38 -3.65 10.15
CA THR A 127 1.41 -3.41 11.18
C THR A 127 1.19 -4.35 12.36
N ALA A 128 2.21 -4.55 13.18
CA ALA A 128 2.07 -5.24 14.48
C ALA A 128 1.09 -4.53 15.44
N LEU A 129 0.62 -3.36 15.06
CA LEU A 129 -0.38 -2.53 15.74
C LEU A 129 -1.81 -3.04 15.58
N ARG A 130 -1.97 -4.24 15.04
CA ARG A 130 -3.25 -4.84 14.69
C ARG A 130 -4.32 -4.71 15.77
N ASP A 131 -3.92 -4.74 17.02
CA ASP A 131 -4.81 -4.91 18.15
C ASP A 131 -4.64 -3.84 19.24
N ASN A 132 -3.86 -2.77 19.00
CA ASN A 132 -3.64 -1.73 20.01
C ASN A 132 -3.79 -0.31 19.46
N PRO A 133 -5.00 0.27 19.50
CA PRO A 133 -5.25 1.64 19.08
C PRO A 133 -4.43 2.71 19.80
N SER A 134 -3.99 2.46 21.04
CA SER A 134 -3.22 3.45 21.81
C SER A 134 -1.87 3.78 21.16
N ILE A 135 -1.32 2.88 20.34
CA ILE A 135 -0.08 3.10 19.63
C ILE A 135 -0.23 4.19 18.56
N PHE A 136 -1.44 4.42 18.07
CA PHE A 136 -1.71 5.47 17.05
C PHE A 136 -1.32 6.86 17.57
N TYR A 137 -1.59 7.15 18.82
CA TYR A 137 -1.25 8.42 19.48
C TYR A 137 0.10 8.41 20.20
N GLY A 138 0.74 7.26 20.27
CA GLY A 138 2.03 7.09 20.93
C GLY A 138 3.20 7.67 20.13
N ASP A 139 4.38 7.65 20.77
CA ASP A 139 5.64 8.04 20.16
C ASP A 139 5.91 7.30 18.84
N PRO A 140 6.66 7.91 17.91
CA PRO A 140 7.02 7.26 16.67
C PRO A 140 7.71 5.92 16.93
N LEU A 141 7.20 4.86 16.30
CA LEU A 141 7.78 3.53 16.47
C LEU A 141 9.19 3.48 15.92
N PRO A 142 10.14 2.86 16.65
CA PRO A 142 11.49 2.67 16.15
C PRO A 142 11.51 1.73 14.94
N HIS A 143 12.47 1.94 14.03
CA HIS A 143 12.59 1.24 12.76
C HIS A 143 12.71 -0.29 12.86
N LYS A 144 12.99 -0.83 14.03
CA LYS A 144 13.56 -2.18 14.13
C LYS A 144 12.55 -3.29 14.40
N ASP A 145 11.38 -2.99 14.94
CA ASP A 145 10.67 -4.04 15.68
C ASP A 145 9.30 -4.48 15.15
N ASN A 146 8.73 -3.81 14.12
CA ASN A 146 7.32 -4.03 13.84
C ASN A 146 6.89 -4.01 12.36
N TYR A 147 7.79 -4.26 11.40
CA TYR A 147 7.41 -4.23 9.99
C TYR A 147 7.21 -5.61 9.42
N PHE A 148 6.00 -5.83 9.01
CA PHE A 148 5.62 -7.00 8.26
C PHE A 148 5.33 -6.58 6.82
N LEU A 149 6.31 -6.80 5.92
CA LEU A 149 6.08 -6.62 4.50
C LEU A 149 5.23 -7.76 3.99
N THR A 150 4.06 -7.45 3.48
CA THR A 150 3.17 -8.45 2.92
C THR A 150 3.34 -8.56 1.41
N GLU A 151 2.58 -9.48 0.81
CA GLU A 151 2.47 -9.63 -0.63
C GLU A 151 2.13 -8.30 -1.34
N LYS A 152 1.45 -7.35 -0.68
CA LYS A 152 1.07 -6.05 -1.25
C LYS A 152 2.28 -5.22 -1.63
N THR A 153 3.27 -5.13 -0.74
CA THR A 153 4.53 -4.45 -1.01
C THR A 153 5.29 -5.14 -2.14
N TYR A 154 5.43 -6.45 -2.08
CA TYR A 154 6.22 -7.21 -3.05
C TYR A 154 5.57 -7.26 -4.45
N LYS A 155 4.24 -7.23 -4.56
CA LYS A 155 3.52 -7.08 -5.84
C LYS A 155 3.96 -5.82 -6.57
N ASN A 156 4.07 -4.69 -5.88
CA ASN A 156 4.51 -3.45 -6.49
C ASN A 156 5.93 -3.54 -7.03
N PHE A 157 6.83 -4.19 -6.30
CA PHE A 157 8.20 -4.41 -6.79
C PHE A 157 8.23 -5.35 -7.99
N TRP A 158 7.46 -6.44 -7.94
CA TRP A 158 7.38 -7.42 -9.01
C TRP A 158 6.86 -6.82 -10.31
N TYR A 159 5.73 -6.12 -10.25
CA TYR A 159 5.12 -5.51 -11.43
C TYR A 159 5.72 -4.17 -11.84
N GLY A 160 6.65 -3.61 -11.05
CA GLY A 160 7.25 -2.31 -11.33
C GLY A 160 6.23 -1.19 -11.30
N LEU A 161 5.43 -1.12 -10.24
CA LEU A 161 4.37 -0.12 -10.07
C LEU A 161 4.80 0.94 -9.05
N PRO A 162 4.61 2.24 -9.33
CA PRO A 162 4.68 3.26 -8.31
C PRO A 162 3.65 2.99 -7.22
N TYR A 163 4.01 3.22 -5.97
CA TYR A 163 3.15 2.89 -4.85
C TYR A 163 3.17 3.94 -3.75
N ILE A 164 2.07 4.01 -3.02
CA ILE A 164 1.94 4.72 -1.75
C ILE A 164 1.56 3.68 -0.70
N HIS A 165 2.45 3.42 0.22
CA HIS A 165 2.11 2.63 1.40
C HIS A 165 1.55 3.55 2.47
N ILE A 166 0.43 3.16 3.02
CA ILE A 166 -0.25 3.87 4.10
C ILE A 166 -0.01 3.06 5.37
N SER A 167 0.94 3.51 6.16
CA SER A 167 1.32 2.87 7.42
C SER A 167 2.28 3.75 8.22
N PHE A 168 2.51 3.37 9.47
CA PHE A 168 3.47 4.08 10.32
C PHE A 168 4.90 3.71 9.93
N ASN A 169 5.74 4.70 9.63
CA ASN A 169 7.19 4.59 9.44
C ASN A 169 7.73 3.50 8.46
N LEU A 170 6.88 2.91 7.61
CA LEU A 170 7.31 1.87 6.65
C LEU A 170 8.28 2.42 5.60
N GLU A 171 8.20 3.69 5.27
CA GLU A 171 9.09 4.32 4.29
C GLU A 171 10.55 4.25 4.72
N ASP A 172 10.83 4.53 5.99
CA ASP A 172 12.19 4.50 6.51
C ASP A 172 12.73 3.07 6.58
N TYR A 173 11.87 2.10 6.91
CA TYR A 173 12.23 0.69 6.85
C TYR A 173 12.59 0.26 5.42
N LEU A 174 11.78 0.61 4.42
CA LEU A 174 12.06 0.29 3.01
C LEU A 174 13.39 0.91 2.56
N LYS A 175 13.64 2.18 2.91
CA LYS A 175 14.92 2.85 2.63
C LYS A 175 16.10 2.15 3.31
N HIS A 176 15.95 1.77 4.58
CA HIS A 176 16.99 1.06 5.33
C HIS A 176 17.31 -0.30 4.71
N THR A 177 16.32 -0.99 4.17
CA THR A 177 16.50 -2.28 3.48
C THR A 177 16.93 -2.13 2.01
N GLY A 178 17.15 -0.90 1.55
CA GLY A 178 17.67 -0.60 0.21
C GLY A 178 16.61 -0.41 -0.88
N TYR A 179 15.33 -0.51 -0.55
CA TYR A 179 14.25 -0.22 -1.49
C TYR A 179 14.06 1.29 -1.67
N LYS A 180 13.61 1.68 -2.85
CA LYS A 180 13.31 3.07 -3.20
C LYS A 180 11.83 3.34 -3.04
N THR A 181 11.49 4.52 -2.52
CA THR A 181 10.12 4.98 -2.31
C THR A 181 9.81 6.14 -3.25
N PHE A 182 8.54 6.48 -3.45
CA PHE A 182 8.10 7.41 -4.49
C PHE A 182 7.55 8.73 -3.95
N LYS A 183 7.36 8.86 -2.63
CA LYS A 183 6.79 10.06 -1.99
C LYS A 183 7.61 11.33 -2.24
N HIS A 184 8.92 11.21 -2.47
CA HIS A 184 9.81 12.34 -2.67
C HIS A 184 9.72 12.97 -4.08
N PHE A 185 9.06 12.33 -5.05
CA PHE A 185 8.85 12.92 -6.38
C PHE A 185 7.74 13.96 -6.42
N ILE A 186 6.95 14.07 -5.37
CA ILE A 186 5.83 15.00 -5.26
C ILE A 186 6.02 15.84 -4.00
N GLU A 187 6.10 17.15 -4.19
CA GLU A 187 6.13 18.08 -3.07
C GLU A 187 4.74 18.22 -2.46
N TYR A 188 4.64 18.10 -1.15
CA TYR A 188 3.42 18.24 -0.38
C TYR A 188 3.71 18.76 1.03
N ASP A 189 2.68 19.31 1.68
CA ASP A 189 2.79 19.83 3.03
C ASP A 189 3.00 18.71 4.04
N LYS A 190 4.18 18.70 4.69
CA LYS A 190 4.55 17.70 5.69
C LYS A 190 4.40 18.26 7.08
N VAL A 191 3.78 17.47 7.96
CA VAL A 191 3.81 17.74 9.40
C VAL A 191 5.02 17.04 10.04
N PRO A 192 5.65 17.66 11.04
CA PRO A 192 6.72 17.02 11.82
C PRO A 192 6.22 15.75 12.48
N ILE A 193 7.02 14.69 12.44
CA ILE A 193 6.65 13.41 13.04
C ILE A 193 7.00 13.45 14.53
N THR A 194 5.99 13.62 15.38
CA THR A 194 6.11 13.55 16.85
C THR A 194 5.27 12.42 17.46
N SER A 195 4.41 11.77 16.64
CA SER A 195 3.61 10.61 17.02
C SER A 195 3.28 9.77 15.78
N ASN A 196 2.76 8.57 15.97
CA ASN A 196 2.51 7.66 14.87
C ASN A 196 1.43 8.16 13.89
N HIS A 197 0.39 8.85 14.37
CA HIS A 197 -0.67 9.37 13.49
C HIS A 197 -0.14 10.42 12.49
N HIS A 198 0.96 11.12 12.78
CA HIS A 198 1.56 12.06 11.84
C HIS A 198 2.11 11.40 10.57
N TYR A 199 2.47 10.12 10.62
CA TYR A 199 2.77 9.37 9.40
C TYR A 199 1.55 9.28 8.50
N LEU A 200 0.39 8.93 9.08
CA LEU A 200 -0.86 8.87 8.34
C LEU A 200 -1.30 10.24 7.83
N GLN A 201 -1.13 11.30 8.63
CA GLN A 201 -1.38 12.67 8.20
C GLN A 201 -0.56 13.04 6.97
N ASN A 202 0.72 12.70 6.97
CA ASN A 202 1.60 12.95 5.83
C ASN A 202 1.19 12.13 4.60
N ASP A 203 0.76 10.89 4.78
CA ASP A 203 0.24 10.07 3.68
C ASP A 203 -1.04 10.67 3.09
N PHE A 204 -1.94 11.15 3.92
CA PHE A 204 -3.17 11.83 3.50
C PHE A 204 -2.88 13.13 2.76
N ASN A 205 -1.97 13.96 3.27
CA ASN A 205 -1.56 15.20 2.59
C ASN A 205 -0.97 14.91 1.20
N LEU A 206 -0.13 13.88 1.09
CA LEU A 206 0.41 13.44 -0.20
C LEU A 206 -0.70 12.98 -1.16
N ILE A 207 -1.62 12.13 -0.69
CA ILE A 207 -2.74 11.64 -1.50
C ILE A 207 -3.62 12.79 -1.98
N LEU A 208 -3.94 13.75 -1.11
CA LEU A 208 -4.70 14.95 -1.49
C LEU A 208 -3.96 15.80 -2.52
N LYS A 209 -2.64 15.96 -2.38
CA LYS A 209 -1.83 16.67 -3.38
C LYS A 209 -1.89 15.98 -4.73
N ILE A 210 -1.67 14.67 -4.77
CA ILE A 210 -1.73 13.86 -6.00
C ILE A 210 -3.12 13.96 -6.63
N SER A 211 -4.18 13.89 -5.83
CA SER A 211 -5.56 13.93 -6.35
C SER A 211 -5.93 15.24 -7.06
N LYS A 212 -5.17 16.32 -6.81
CA LYS A 212 -5.35 17.65 -7.44
C LYS A 212 -4.51 17.82 -8.71
N MET A 213 -3.57 16.94 -8.95
CA MET A 213 -2.73 16.97 -10.16
C MET A 213 -3.50 16.41 -11.36
N SER A 214 -3.18 16.87 -12.55
CA SER A 214 -3.69 16.27 -13.79
C SER A 214 -3.00 14.92 -14.07
N ILE A 215 -3.64 14.10 -14.88
CA ILE A 215 -3.05 12.82 -15.31
C ILE A 215 -1.78 13.08 -16.13
N ASP A 216 -1.75 14.11 -16.98
CA ASP A 216 -0.57 14.46 -17.77
C ASP A 216 0.63 14.85 -16.90
N GLU A 217 0.40 15.65 -15.84
CA GLU A 217 1.46 15.97 -14.87
C GLU A 217 1.99 14.72 -14.19
N LEU A 218 1.11 13.83 -13.75
CA LEU A 218 1.49 12.56 -13.13
C LEU A 218 2.23 11.65 -14.12
N GLN A 219 1.81 11.57 -15.37
CA GLN A 219 2.50 10.81 -16.41
C GLN A 219 3.90 11.37 -16.66
N SER A 220 4.05 12.69 -16.71
CA SER A 220 5.35 13.34 -16.87
C SER A 220 6.32 12.98 -15.74
N ILE A 221 5.85 12.97 -14.49
CA ILE A 221 6.67 12.62 -13.32
C ILE A 221 6.98 11.12 -13.30
N LEU A 222 5.96 10.28 -13.39
CA LEU A 222 6.08 8.84 -13.14
C LEU A 222 6.72 8.08 -14.31
N ASN A 223 6.72 8.63 -15.50
CA ASN A 223 7.41 8.10 -16.66
C ASN A 223 8.83 8.68 -16.86
N SER A 224 9.30 9.51 -15.92
CA SER A 224 10.69 10.01 -15.97
C SER A 224 11.70 8.86 -15.82
N GLU A 225 12.88 9.04 -16.42
CA GLU A 225 13.97 8.07 -16.34
C GLU A 225 14.33 7.72 -14.89
N SER A 226 14.28 8.70 -13.99
CA SER A 226 14.61 8.51 -12.57
C SER A 226 13.61 7.59 -11.87
N VAL A 227 12.30 7.74 -12.12
CA VAL A 227 11.26 6.86 -11.56
C VAL A 227 11.38 5.46 -12.16
N ILE A 228 11.52 5.33 -13.47
CA ILE A 228 11.72 4.03 -14.14
C ILE A 228 12.97 3.30 -13.61
N ALA A 229 14.06 4.02 -13.39
CA ALA A 229 15.27 3.44 -12.78
C ALA A 229 15.02 2.93 -11.35
N GLN A 230 14.23 3.65 -10.54
CA GLN A 230 13.88 3.21 -9.19
C GLN A 230 12.96 1.98 -9.18
N LEU A 231 12.00 1.90 -10.09
CA LEU A 231 11.16 0.72 -10.25
C LEU A 231 11.99 -0.52 -10.63
N LYS A 232 12.90 -0.36 -11.60
CA LYS A 232 13.86 -1.41 -11.99
C LYS A 232 14.77 -1.82 -10.83
N HIS A 233 15.23 -0.86 -10.03
CA HIS A 233 16.03 -1.12 -8.83
C HIS A 233 15.27 -1.98 -7.83
N ASN A 234 14.03 -1.62 -7.48
CA ASN A 234 13.21 -2.36 -6.52
C ASN A 234 12.96 -3.80 -6.97
N ARG A 235 12.64 -4.00 -8.25
CA ARG A 235 12.50 -5.34 -8.82
C ARG A 235 13.80 -6.14 -8.73
N LYS A 236 14.94 -5.52 -9.06
CA LYS A 236 16.25 -6.17 -8.95
C LYS A 236 16.58 -6.57 -7.52
N MET A 237 16.25 -5.71 -6.54
CA MET A 237 16.42 -6.02 -5.12
C MET A 237 15.57 -7.22 -4.71
N LEU A 238 14.29 -7.25 -5.09
CA LEU A 238 13.41 -8.38 -4.85
C LEU A 238 13.97 -9.68 -5.45
N LEU A 239 14.38 -9.66 -6.72
CA LEU A 239 14.92 -10.83 -7.43
C LEU A 239 16.21 -11.37 -6.79
N ARG A 240 17.03 -10.52 -6.17
CA ARG A 240 18.24 -10.95 -5.44
C ARG A 240 17.95 -11.73 -4.16
N LEU A 241 16.78 -11.56 -3.57
CA LEU A 241 16.40 -12.30 -2.37
C LEU A 241 15.96 -13.75 -2.69
N LEU A 242 15.63 -14.05 -3.93
CA LEU A 242 15.09 -15.34 -4.35
C LEU A 242 16.06 -16.52 -4.23
N PRO A 243 17.32 -16.43 -4.66
CA PRO A 243 18.26 -17.56 -4.55
C PRO A 243 18.55 -17.99 -3.11
N LEU A 244 18.66 -17.01 -2.20
CA LEU A 244 18.89 -17.25 -0.77
C LEU A 244 17.73 -18.01 -0.12
N ARG A 245 16.50 -17.75 -0.53
CA ARG A 245 15.30 -18.38 0.01
C ARG A 245 15.07 -19.79 -0.55
N ASN A 246 15.40 -20.03 -1.80
CA ASN A 246 15.39 -21.41 -2.35
C ASN A 246 16.36 -22.32 -1.61
N PHE A 247 17.50 -21.80 -1.19
CA PHE A 247 18.48 -22.52 -0.39
C PHE A 247 17.93 -22.84 1.01
N VAL A 248 17.30 -21.87 1.68
CA VAL A 248 16.70 -22.07 3.02
C VAL A 248 15.53 -23.07 2.94
N ALA A 249 14.63 -22.94 1.95
CA ALA A 249 13.52 -23.88 1.77
C ALA A 249 13.97 -25.31 1.41
N GLN A 250 15.19 -25.50 0.94
CA GLN A 250 15.78 -26.82 0.77
C GLN A 250 16.36 -27.37 2.08
N LEU A 251 16.89 -26.51 2.96
CA LEU A 251 17.40 -26.93 4.27
C LEU A 251 16.28 -27.35 5.23
N ASP A 252 15.11 -26.74 5.16
CA ASP A 252 13.95 -27.11 5.99
C ASP A 252 13.31 -28.46 5.59
N LYS A 253 13.80 -29.12 4.53
CA LYS A 253 13.34 -30.45 4.10
C LYS A 253 14.22 -31.59 4.59
N TYR A 254 15.30 -31.31 5.30
CA TYR A 254 16.21 -32.26 5.93
C TYR A 254 16.23 -32.08 7.45
#